data_4178763c07a7de9c9923ad642b04fc46
#
_entry.id   4178763c07a7de9c9923ad642b04fc46
#
_cell.length_a   1.000
_cell.length_b   1.000
_cell.length_c   1.000
_cell.angle_alpha   90.00
_cell.angle_beta   90.00
_cell.angle_gamma   90.00
#
_symmetry.space_group_name_H-M   'P 1'
#
loop_
_entity.id
_entity.type
_entity.pdbx_description
1 polymer ?
#
loop_
_entity_poly.entity_id
_entity_poly.type
_entity_poly.pdbx_seq_one_letter_code
_entity_poly.pdbx_strand_id
1 'polypeptide(L)'
;MSDTRQKFEKWQSRIRGIRRLYPFGPLELKKDILGRLHCDDGPAYISPLRCTWYQEGRKHGLDVDAFGSTCFYYENILVPPRYINDPDSLTFEEVMNHDNTEIRYVGMQVYGYDRMRKENRFRVIDAVVAADGTERELLQCDGIF
;
A
#
# COMPACT_ATOMS: atom_id res chain seq x y z
N MET A 1 -5.96 -1.96 11.99
CA MET A 1 -4.81 -2.80 12.33
C MET A 1 -5.14 -4.26 12.50
N SER A 2 -5.95 -4.58 13.49
CA SER A 2 -6.43 -5.94 13.72
C SER A 2 -7.08 -6.56 12.49
N ASP A 3 -7.79 -5.76 11.70
CA ASP A 3 -8.50 -6.22 10.50
C ASP A 3 -7.54 -6.79 9.44
N THR A 4 -6.43 -6.11 9.14
CA THR A 4 -5.43 -6.59 8.18
C THR A 4 -4.78 -7.88 8.67
N ARG A 5 -4.44 -7.94 9.96
CA ARG A 5 -3.85 -9.14 10.57
C ARG A 5 -4.83 -10.32 10.55
N GLN A 6 -6.09 -10.09 10.89
CA GLN A 6 -7.13 -11.12 10.87
C GLN A 6 -7.37 -11.65 9.45
N LYS A 7 -7.42 -10.77 8.47
CA LYS A 7 -7.52 -11.15 7.05
C LYS A 7 -6.34 -12.01 6.63
N PHE A 8 -5.14 -11.61 7.01
CA PHE A 8 -3.92 -12.37 6.73
C PHE A 8 -3.96 -13.77 7.33
N GLU A 9 -4.29 -13.90 8.61
CA GLU A 9 -4.36 -15.19 9.30
C GLU A 9 -5.38 -16.12 8.64
N LYS A 10 -6.55 -15.58 8.27
CA LYS A 10 -7.59 -16.31 7.57
C LYS A 10 -7.09 -16.88 6.24
N TRP A 11 -6.45 -16.06 5.44
CA TRP A 11 -5.95 -16.49 4.13
C TRP A 11 -4.76 -17.42 4.23
N GLN A 12 -3.89 -17.24 5.21
CA GLN A 12 -2.79 -18.14 5.48
C GLN A 12 -3.28 -19.56 5.80
N SER A 13 -4.32 -19.66 6.60
CA SER A 13 -4.95 -20.95 6.91
C SER A 13 -5.54 -21.60 5.66
N ARG A 14 -6.22 -20.81 4.83
CA ARG A 14 -6.81 -21.26 3.57
C ARG A 14 -5.75 -21.79 2.62
N ILE A 15 -4.64 -21.10 2.46
CA ILE A 15 -3.53 -21.52 1.59
C ILE A 15 -2.99 -22.89 2.03
N ARG A 16 -2.79 -23.09 3.32
CA ARG A 16 -2.27 -24.36 3.84
C ARG A 16 -3.19 -25.53 3.51
N GLY A 17 -4.50 -25.32 3.61
CA GLY A 17 -5.48 -26.35 3.25
C GLY A 17 -5.50 -26.68 1.76
N ILE A 18 -5.47 -25.67 0.92
CA ILE A 18 -5.48 -25.80 -0.55
C ILE A 18 -4.21 -26.46 -1.07
N ARG A 19 -3.05 -26.10 -0.51
CA ARG A 19 -1.73 -26.60 -0.94
C ARG A 19 -1.64 -28.12 -0.90
N ARG A 20 -2.37 -28.77 -0.02
CA ARG A 20 -2.38 -30.25 0.06
C ARG A 20 -3.06 -30.89 -1.14
N LEU A 21 -4.04 -30.21 -1.72
CA LEU A 21 -4.88 -30.75 -2.79
C LEU A 21 -4.39 -30.37 -4.17
N TYR A 22 -3.83 -29.16 -4.32
CA TYR A 22 -3.46 -28.59 -5.62
C TYR A 22 -2.07 -27.98 -5.54
N PRO A 23 -0.99 -28.75 -5.79
CA PRO A 23 0.37 -28.26 -5.60
C PRO A 23 0.85 -27.26 -6.65
N PHE A 24 0.12 -27.06 -7.76
CA PHE A 24 0.56 -26.22 -8.88
C PHE A 24 -0.53 -25.26 -9.35
N GLY A 25 -0.08 -24.08 -9.79
CA GLY A 25 -0.90 -23.13 -10.51
C GLY A 25 -1.81 -22.25 -9.66
N PRO A 26 -2.33 -21.19 -10.26
CA PRO A 26 -3.29 -20.33 -9.57
C PRO A 26 -4.61 -21.06 -9.37
N LEU A 27 -5.17 -20.96 -8.17
CA LEU A 27 -6.44 -21.57 -7.79
C LEU A 27 -7.58 -20.57 -7.90
N GLU A 28 -7.30 -19.31 -7.67
CA GLU A 28 -8.30 -18.26 -7.69
C GLU A 28 -7.65 -16.95 -8.15
N LEU A 29 -8.30 -16.30 -9.10
CA LEU A 29 -7.93 -14.98 -9.59
C LEU A 29 -9.16 -14.10 -9.51
N LYS A 30 -9.05 -12.97 -8.82
CA LYS A 30 -10.10 -11.95 -8.76
C LYS A 30 -9.69 -10.76 -9.59
N LYS A 31 -10.56 -10.33 -10.47
CA LYS A 31 -10.29 -9.26 -11.43
C LYS A 31 -11.37 -8.21 -11.40
N ASP A 32 -11.00 -6.99 -11.76
CA ASP A 32 -11.96 -5.91 -11.96
C ASP A 32 -12.61 -5.98 -13.33
N ILE A 33 -13.47 -5.01 -13.64
CA ILE A 33 -14.17 -4.94 -14.90
C ILE A 33 -13.25 -4.81 -16.11
N LEU A 34 -12.03 -4.30 -15.92
CA LEU A 34 -11.02 -4.17 -16.96
C LEU A 34 -10.11 -5.39 -17.10
N GLY A 35 -10.34 -6.45 -16.31
CA GLY A 35 -9.55 -7.66 -16.35
C GLY A 35 -8.25 -7.60 -15.56
N ARG A 36 -8.02 -6.55 -14.77
CA ARG A 36 -6.83 -6.41 -13.91
C ARG A 36 -7.06 -7.15 -12.60
N LEU A 37 -5.99 -7.72 -12.03
CA LEU A 37 -6.08 -8.31 -10.70
C LEU A 37 -6.50 -7.25 -9.69
N HIS A 38 -7.57 -7.52 -8.95
CA HIS A 38 -8.16 -6.56 -8.01
C HIS A 38 -9.07 -7.27 -7.02
N CYS A 39 -8.94 -6.93 -5.74
CA CYS A 39 -9.88 -7.34 -4.71
C CYS A 39 -9.81 -6.36 -3.54
N ASP A 40 -10.96 -5.84 -3.10
CA ASP A 40 -11.03 -4.83 -2.04
C ASP A 40 -10.90 -5.43 -0.64
N ASP A 41 -11.31 -6.68 -0.45
CA ASP A 41 -11.45 -7.29 0.87
C ASP A 41 -10.59 -8.54 1.07
N GLY A 42 -9.68 -8.81 0.16
CA GLY A 42 -8.82 -9.98 0.26
C GLY A 42 -7.80 -10.04 -0.85
N PRO A 43 -7.10 -11.17 -0.99
CA PRO A 43 -6.15 -11.34 -2.08
C PRO A 43 -6.85 -11.52 -3.42
N ALA A 44 -6.25 -10.94 -4.46
CA ALA A 44 -6.72 -11.13 -5.83
C ALA A 44 -6.07 -12.33 -6.52
N TYR A 45 -4.92 -12.78 -6.03
CA TYR A 45 -4.20 -13.95 -6.54
C TYR A 45 -4.01 -14.96 -5.41
N ILE A 46 -4.48 -16.18 -5.60
CA ILE A 46 -4.33 -17.29 -4.66
C ILE A 46 -3.79 -18.51 -5.39
N SER A 47 -2.68 -19.02 -4.92
CA SER A 47 -2.11 -20.29 -5.38
C SER A 47 -1.61 -21.09 -4.17
N PRO A 48 -1.23 -22.37 -4.33
CA PRO A 48 -0.63 -23.13 -3.23
C PRO A 48 0.68 -22.55 -2.71
N LEU A 49 1.35 -21.72 -3.52
CA LEU A 49 2.66 -21.17 -3.21
C LEU A 49 2.60 -19.73 -2.76
N ARG A 50 1.48 -19.01 -3.05
CA ARG A 50 1.43 -17.58 -2.82
C ARG A 50 0.00 -17.03 -2.73
N CYS A 51 -0.15 -16.00 -1.91
CA CYS A 51 -1.37 -15.25 -1.78
C CYS A 51 -1.01 -13.77 -1.83
N THR A 52 -1.53 -13.04 -2.82
CA THR A 52 -1.10 -11.67 -3.08
C THR A 52 -2.30 -10.74 -3.22
N TRP A 53 -2.25 -9.61 -2.52
CA TRP A 53 -3.24 -8.53 -2.64
C TRP A 53 -2.88 -7.63 -3.81
N TYR A 54 -3.89 -7.30 -4.61
CA TYR A 54 -3.75 -6.40 -5.77
C TYR A 54 -4.85 -5.36 -5.75
N GLN A 55 -4.50 -4.17 -6.21
CA GLN A 55 -5.42 -3.09 -6.51
C GLN A 55 -5.13 -2.59 -7.92
N GLU A 56 -6.12 -2.69 -8.79
CA GLU A 56 -6.03 -2.22 -10.18
C GLU A 56 -4.79 -2.73 -10.92
N GLY A 57 -4.45 -4.01 -10.73
CA GLY A 57 -3.33 -4.66 -11.39
C GLY A 57 -1.97 -4.46 -10.71
N ARG A 58 -1.91 -3.73 -9.60
CA ARG A 58 -0.68 -3.47 -8.86
C ARG A 58 -0.72 -4.16 -7.51
N LYS A 59 0.41 -4.71 -7.08
CA LYS A 59 0.51 -5.26 -5.72
C LYS A 59 0.26 -4.15 -4.71
N HIS A 60 -0.69 -4.38 -3.83
CA HIS A 60 -1.06 -3.39 -2.81
C HIS A 60 -1.58 -4.11 -1.57
N GLY A 61 -0.81 -4.07 -0.50
CA GLY A 61 -1.09 -4.81 0.72
C GLY A 61 -0.15 -5.98 0.91
N LEU A 62 -0.68 -7.12 1.27
CA LEU A 62 0.09 -8.30 1.64
C LEU A 62 0.53 -9.15 0.44
N ASP A 63 1.68 -9.77 0.57
CA ASP A 63 2.16 -10.85 -0.29
C ASP A 63 2.74 -11.93 0.61
N VAL A 64 2.15 -13.11 0.59
CA VAL A 64 2.49 -14.21 1.49
C VAL A 64 2.88 -15.43 0.67
N ASP A 65 4.05 -16.00 0.94
CA ASP A 65 4.48 -17.23 0.29
C ASP A 65 4.05 -18.49 1.07
N ALA A 66 4.35 -19.65 0.52
CA ALA A 66 3.99 -20.93 1.10
C ALA A 66 4.68 -21.23 2.43
N PHE A 67 5.77 -20.53 2.74
CA PHE A 67 6.55 -20.71 3.96
C PHE A 67 6.13 -19.74 5.07
N GLY A 68 5.14 -18.89 4.79
CA GLY A 68 4.66 -17.88 5.72
C GLY A 68 5.45 -16.59 5.72
N SER A 69 6.41 -16.44 4.81
CA SER A 69 7.12 -15.17 4.65
C SER A 69 6.19 -14.12 4.07
N THR A 70 6.22 -12.93 4.64
CA THR A 70 5.32 -11.84 4.28
C THR A 70 6.10 -10.61 3.82
N CYS A 71 5.57 -9.98 2.79
CA CYS A 71 6.01 -8.67 2.33
C CYS A 71 4.80 -7.75 2.25
N PHE A 72 5.05 -6.45 2.28
CA PHE A 72 4.01 -5.44 2.14
C PHE A 72 4.33 -4.55 0.97
N TYR A 73 3.33 -4.30 0.13
CA TYR A 73 3.47 -3.48 -1.07
C TYR A 73 2.49 -2.32 -1.06
N TYR A 74 2.90 -1.22 -1.62
CA TYR A 74 2.06 -0.08 -1.93
C TYR A 74 2.28 0.25 -3.41
N GLU A 75 1.27 0.00 -4.25
CA GLU A 75 1.34 0.21 -5.70
C GLU A 75 2.63 -0.35 -6.33
N ASN A 76 2.90 -1.65 -6.12
CA ASN A 76 4.10 -2.37 -6.56
C ASN A 76 5.41 -2.01 -5.85
N ILE A 77 5.40 -1.09 -4.91
CA ILE A 77 6.59 -0.70 -4.17
C ILE A 77 6.64 -1.48 -2.86
N LEU A 78 7.75 -2.20 -2.64
CA LEU A 78 7.98 -2.92 -1.38
C LEU A 78 8.22 -1.91 -0.26
N VAL A 79 7.42 -1.98 0.80
CA VAL A 79 7.47 -1.02 1.90
C VAL A 79 7.58 -1.71 3.26
N PRO A 80 8.05 -1.00 4.30
CA PRO A 80 8.00 -1.52 5.66
C PRO A 80 6.58 -1.85 6.09
N PRO A 81 6.38 -2.91 6.90
CA PRO A 81 5.03 -3.33 7.32
C PRO A 81 4.19 -2.24 7.96
N ARG A 82 4.81 -1.32 8.69
CA ARG A 82 4.11 -0.22 9.37
C ARG A 82 3.36 0.70 8.41
N TYR A 83 3.84 0.82 7.17
CA TYR A 83 3.21 1.69 6.17
C TYR A 83 1.82 1.19 5.78
N ILE A 84 1.58 -0.11 5.89
CA ILE A 84 0.29 -0.74 5.58
C ILE A 84 -0.51 -1.01 6.85
N ASN A 85 0.14 -1.59 7.89
CA ASN A 85 -0.56 -2.05 9.09
C ASN A 85 -0.87 -0.94 10.09
N ASP A 86 -0.02 0.05 10.18
CA ASP A 86 -0.12 1.09 11.21
C ASP A 86 0.45 2.43 10.74
N PRO A 87 -0.13 3.01 9.68
CA PRO A 87 0.37 4.27 9.13
C PRO A 87 0.28 5.43 10.14
N ASP A 88 -0.64 5.37 11.08
CA ASP A 88 -0.81 6.42 12.08
C ASP A 88 0.39 6.51 13.06
N SER A 89 1.17 5.44 13.19
CA SER A 89 2.36 5.42 14.04
C SER A 89 3.59 6.07 13.39
N LEU A 90 3.52 6.37 12.09
CA LEU A 90 4.63 7.00 11.38
C LEU A 90 4.84 8.43 11.84
N THR A 91 6.10 8.84 11.96
CA THR A 91 6.46 10.23 12.17
C THR A 91 6.87 10.87 10.85
N PHE A 92 6.71 12.18 10.75
CA PHE A 92 7.13 12.93 9.58
C PHE A 92 8.61 12.75 9.29
N GLU A 93 9.43 12.77 10.33
CA GLU A 93 10.87 12.62 10.24
C GLU A 93 11.28 11.24 9.71
N GLU A 94 10.64 10.17 10.17
CA GLU A 94 10.88 8.82 9.65
C GLU A 94 10.63 8.74 8.15
N VAL A 95 9.52 9.31 7.70
CA VAL A 95 9.12 9.29 6.30
C VAL A 95 10.10 10.08 5.44
N MET A 96 10.45 11.30 5.88
CA MET A 96 11.30 12.20 5.10
C MET A 96 12.76 11.76 5.07
N ASN A 97 13.24 11.09 6.11
CA ASN A 97 14.65 10.71 6.22
C ASN A 97 14.95 9.29 5.68
N HIS A 98 13.98 8.61 5.11
CA HIS A 98 14.21 7.30 4.53
C HIS A 98 15.16 7.41 3.32
N ASP A 99 16.13 6.52 3.22
CA ASP A 99 17.16 6.54 2.17
C ASP A 99 16.57 6.29 0.76
N ASN A 100 15.54 5.46 0.66
CA ASN A 100 14.93 5.09 -0.61
C ASN A 100 13.89 6.13 -1.02
N THR A 101 14.08 6.72 -2.21
CA THR A 101 13.18 7.75 -2.75
C THR A 101 11.76 7.25 -2.98
N GLU A 102 11.60 6.02 -3.47
CA GLU A 102 10.27 5.43 -3.71
C GLU A 102 9.52 5.23 -2.40
N ILE A 103 10.22 4.77 -1.36
CA ILE A 103 9.63 4.58 -0.03
C ILE A 103 9.27 5.93 0.59
N ARG A 104 10.08 6.98 0.38
CA ARG A 104 9.69 8.34 0.80
C ARG A 104 8.41 8.80 0.13
N TYR A 105 8.30 8.56 -1.17
CA TYR A 105 7.07 8.89 -1.90
C TYR A 105 5.84 8.18 -1.30
N VAL A 106 5.95 6.87 -1.07
CA VAL A 106 4.87 6.10 -0.45
C VAL A 106 4.58 6.63 0.95
N GLY A 107 5.61 6.92 1.72
CA GLY A 107 5.47 7.47 3.07
C GLY A 107 4.67 8.77 3.09
N MET A 108 4.92 9.66 2.15
CA MET A 108 4.15 10.91 2.01
C MET A 108 2.68 10.63 1.68
N GLN A 109 2.41 9.65 0.83
CA GLN A 109 1.04 9.27 0.48
C GLN A 109 0.29 8.68 1.67
N VAL A 110 0.92 7.78 2.42
CA VAL A 110 0.31 7.12 3.58
C VAL A 110 0.17 8.07 4.77
N TYR A 111 1.17 8.94 4.98
CA TYR A 111 1.14 9.96 6.02
C TYR A 111 0.00 10.95 5.76
N GLY A 112 -0.15 11.37 4.51
CA GLY A 112 -1.25 12.20 4.03
C GLY A 112 -1.01 13.69 4.15
N TYR A 113 -1.45 14.41 3.14
CA TYR A 113 -1.34 15.88 3.10
C TYR A 113 -2.15 16.56 4.18
N ASP A 114 -3.31 16.01 4.54
CA ASP A 114 -4.15 16.58 5.61
C ASP A 114 -3.45 16.55 6.95
N ARG A 115 -2.75 15.46 7.25
CA ARG A 115 -1.97 15.34 8.47
C ARG A 115 -0.78 16.30 8.47
N MET A 116 -0.08 16.42 7.35
CA MET A 116 1.01 17.38 7.19
C MET A 116 0.52 18.82 7.38
N ARG A 117 -0.67 19.13 6.84
CA ARG A 117 -1.30 20.44 6.99
C ARG A 117 -1.63 20.75 8.45
N LYS A 118 -2.23 19.80 9.15
CA LYS A 118 -2.56 19.93 10.58
C LYS A 118 -1.32 20.15 11.45
N GLU A 119 -0.20 19.54 11.06
CA GLU A 119 1.07 19.65 11.77
C GLU A 119 1.93 20.83 11.28
N ASN A 120 1.42 21.66 10.40
CA ASN A 120 2.15 22.79 9.79
C ASN A 120 3.44 22.38 9.10
N ARG A 121 3.44 21.20 8.43
CA ARG A 121 4.63 20.65 7.76
C ARG A 121 4.88 21.25 6.39
N PHE A 122 3.94 21.99 5.85
CA PHE A 122 4.14 22.76 4.62
C PHE A 122 3.37 24.08 4.69
N ARG A 123 3.77 24.99 3.83
CA ARG A 123 3.15 26.31 3.71
C ARG A 123 2.91 26.65 2.25
N VAL A 124 1.94 27.50 1.99
CA VAL A 124 1.70 28.03 0.64
C VAL A 124 2.75 29.10 0.38
N ILE A 125 3.54 28.91 -0.70
CA ILE A 125 4.53 29.88 -1.15
C ILE A 125 3.89 30.82 -2.16
N ASP A 126 3.03 30.28 -3.03
CA ASP A 126 2.38 31.03 -4.10
C ASP A 126 1.05 30.38 -4.45
N ALA A 127 0.15 31.15 -5.02
CA ALA A 127 -1.13 30.67 -5.51
C ALA A 127 -1.37 31.21 -6.92
N VAL A 128 -1.77 30.31 -7.84
CA VAL A 128 -2.04 30.66 -9.22
C VAL A 128 -3.41 30.13 -9.63
N VAL A 129 -4.06 30.86 -10.55
CA VAL A 129 -5.32 30.43 -11.16
C VAL A 129 -5.00 29.77 -12.50
N ALA A 130 -5.37 28.50 -12.64
CA ALA A 130 -5.18 27.76 -13.87
C ALA A 130 -6.13 28.24 -14.96
N ALA A 131 -5.87 27.88 -16.21
CA ALA A 131 -6.69 28.28 -17.38
C ALA A 131 -8.14 27.82 -17.28
N ASP A 132 -8.42 26.76 -16.54
CA ASP A 132 -9.76 26.24 -16.28
C ASP A 132 -10.49 26.95 -15.12
N GLY A 133 -9.87 27.97 -14.53
CA GLY A 133 -10.42 28.73 -13.40
C GLY A 133 -10.15 28.12 -12.04
N THR A 134 -9.47 26.94 -11.95
CA THR A 134 -9.13 26.36 -10.66
C THR A 134 -7.94 27.05 -10.03
N GLU A 135 -8.00 27.24 -8.71
CA GLU A 135 -6.90 27.77 -7.94
C GLU A 135 -5.92 26.66 -7.59
N ARG A 136 -4.62 26.89 -7.79
CA ARG A 136 -3.57 25.98 -7.47
C ARG A 136 -2.55 26.65 -6.55
N GLU A 137 -2.05 25.91 -5.59
CA GLU A 137 -1.10 26.41 -4.61
C GLU A 137 0.26 25.77 -4.80
N LEU A 138 1.31 26.58 -4.72
CA LEU A 138 2.68 26.09 -4.63
C LEU A 138 3.02 25.92 -3.16
N LEU A 139 3.35 24.68 -2.77
CA LEU A 139 3.62 24.32 -1.38
C LEU A 139 5.10 24.06 -1.15
N GLN A 140 5.57 24.41 0.02
CA GLN A 140 6.89 24.05 0.51
C GLN A 140 6.72 23.14 1.72
N CYS A 141 7.28 21.93 1.64
CA CYS A 141 7.30 20.98 2.74
C CYS A 141 8.57 21.12 3.57
N ASP A 142 8.43 20.99 4.89
CA ASP A 142 9.56 20.96 5.79
C ASP A 142 10.44 19.73 5.52
N GLY A 143 11.76 19.92 5.53
CA GLY A 143 12.72 18.81 5.46
C GLY A 143 12.91 18.14 4.12
N ILE A 144 12.26 18.62 3.05
CA ILE A 144 12.41 18.05 1.71
C ILE A 144 13.60 18.64 0.94
N PHE A 145 14.03 19.82 1.32
CA PHE A 145 15.09 20.56 0.60
C PHE A 145 16.24 20.91 1.49
#